data_ab079fd8b2c8eec1221371b21a1bd997
#
_entry.id   ab079fd8b2c8eec1221371b21a1bd997
#
_cell.length_a   1.000
_cell.length_b   1.000
_cell.length_c   1.000
_cell.angle_alpha   90.00
_cell.angle_beta   90.00
_cell.angle_gamma   90.00
#
_symmetry.space_group_name_H-M   'P 1'
#
loop_
_entity.id
_entity.type
_entity.pdbx_description
1 polymer ?
#
loop_
_entity_poly.entity_id
_entity_poly.type
_entity_poly.pdbx_seq_one_letter_code
_entity_poly.pdbx_strand_id
1 'polypeptide(L)'
;KGRFGEFRLGEARLIEPYYYRHSNFQNWFTKENSDPFTYVGCHYVDLVYFITGLRPVEVSVRGVEGRFPNGNIGWLWSAGTVIWENGAAMTLLNGLGYPDAGAGTNDQGLTMYCEGPDCGGILHHDDQYRGVSHGYTDTRSGAMFRYVSPDYMRLVPWEGEGLRPVGYGYDSICAIVEAALRVNAAAAGLDGEAALAARQHVLREIDQRGILATPANSWINELVTEAARMSIAADGRWMEIVYEPQPHVREKESLA
;
A
#
# COMPACT_ATOMS: atom_id res chain seq x y z
N LYS A 1 4.08 19.78 -1.17
CA LYS A 1 3.91 21.24 -0.92
C LYS A 1 3.46 21.56 0.52
N GLY A 2 3.45 20.56 1.42
CA GLY A 2 3.17 20.71 2.85
C GLY A 2 1.76 21.21 3.22
N ARG A 3 0.80 21.18 2.27
CA ARG A 3 -0.54 21.74 2.49
C ARG A 3 -1.41 20.94 3.44
N PHE A 4 -1.16 19.64 3.56
CA PHE A 4 -1.91 18.76 4.45
C PHE A 4 -1.34 18.75 5.88
N GLY A 5 -0.10 19.20 6.07
CA GLY A 5 0.63 18.97 7.30
C GLY A 5 1.23 17.57 7.37
N GLU A 6 1.59 17.15 8.59
CA GLU A 6 2.17 15.85 8.86
C GLU A 6 1.08 14.81 9.16
N PHE A 7 1.24 13.60 8.68
CA PHE A 7 0.37 12.49 9.03
C PHE A 7 0.40 12.22 10.54
N ARG A 8 -0.78 12.06 11.15
CA ARG A 8 -0.93 11.84 12.60
C ARG A 8 -1.72 10.57 12.93
N LEU A 9 -2.82 10.35 12.23
CA LEU A 9 -3.71 9.23 12.49
C LEU A 9 -4.32 8.74 11.19
N GLY A 10 -4.56 7.44 11.10
CA GLY A 10 -5.24 6.87 9.95
C GLY A 10 -6.02 5.60 10.25
N GLU A 11 -6.84 5.23 9.31
CA GLU A 11 -7.50 3.95 9.26
C GLU A 11 -7.49 3.43 7.83
N ALA A 12 -7.34 2.14 7.68
CA ALA A 12 -7.46 1.48 6.39
C ALA A 12 -8.19 0.16 6.51
N ARG A 13 -8.89 -0.22 5.46
CA ARG A 13 -9.54 -1.51 5.38
C ARG A 13 -9.45 -2.06 3.97
N LEU A 14 -9.31 -3.37 3.87
CA LEU A 14 -9.48 -4.10 2.63
C LEU A 14 -10.04 -5.48 2.95
N ILE A 15 -11.32 -5.66 2.66
CA ILE A 15 -12.06 -6.90 2.85
C ILE A 15 -12.41 -7.43 1.48
N GLU A 16 -11.70 -8.47 1.08
CA GLU A 16 -11.87 -9.12 -0.21
C GLU A 16 -13.12 -10.01 -0.25
N PRO A 17 -13.68 -10.27 -1.44
CA PRO A 17 -14.92 -11.02 -1.59
C PRO A 17 -14.85 -12.43 -1.00
N TYR A 18 -15.99 -12.89 -0.52
CA TYR A 18 -16.13 -14.24 0.02
C TYR A 18 -15.79 -15.33 -1.00
N TYR A 19 -16.02 -15.11 -2.30
CA TYR A 19 -15.72 -16.09 -3.35
C TYR A 19 -14.23 -16.49 -3.41
N TYR A 20 -13.30 -15.63 -2.92
CA TYR A 20 -11.90 -16.02 -2.82
C TYR A 20 -11.68 -17.27 -1.99
N ARG A 21 -12.54 -17.52 -1.00
CA ARG A 21 -12.48 -18.75 -0.18
C ARG A 21 -12.76 -20.01 -0.97
N HIS A 22 -13.46 -19.91 -2.12
CA HIS A 22 -13.75 -20.99 -3.04
C HIS A 22 -12.75 -21.09 -4.20
N SER A 23 -11.83 -20.14 -4.30
CA SER A 23 -10.80 -20.11 -5.32
C SER A 23 -9.58 -20.93 -4.92
N ASN A 24 -8.49 -20.79 -5.68
CA ASN A 24 -7.22 -21.44 -5.37
C ASN A 24 -6.61 -20.99 -4.02
N PHE A 25 -7.08 -19.88 -3.44
CA PHE A 25 -6.66 -19.40 -2.12
C PHE A 25 -6.75 -20.49 -1.05
N GLN A 26 -7.82 -21.27 -1.05
CA GLN A 26 -8.01 -22.36 -0.08
C GLN A 26 -6.87 -23.39 -0.05
N ASN A 27 -6.03 -23.44 -1.09
CA ASN A 27 -4.94 -24.41 -1.19
C ASN A 27 -3.62 -23.89 -0.60
N TRP A 28 -3.41 -22.58 -0.59
CA TRP A 28 -2.14 -21.99 -0.17
C TRP A 28 -2.27 -20.93 0.94
N PHE A 29 -3.43 -20.33 1.12
CA PHE A 29 -3.66 -19.31 2.14
C PHE A 29 -3.88 -19.94 3.51
N THR A 30 -2.86 -20.65 4.00
CA THR A 30 -2.88 -21.33 5.29
C THR A 30 -2.18 -20.46 6.34
N LYS A 31 -2.32 -20.82 7.61
CA LYS A 31 -1.68 -20.09 8.73
C LYS A 31 -0.16 -19.99 8.59
N GLU A 32 0.45 -20.96 7.94
CA GLU A 32 1.90 -21.01 7.72
C GLU A 32 2.35 -20.13 6.56
N ASN A 33 1.50 -19.97 5.55
CA ASN A 33 1.91 -19.38 4.28
C ASN A 33 1.54 -17.91 4.15
N SER A 34 0.35 -17.49 4.63
CA SER A 34 -0.12 -16.13 4.46
C SER A 34 -1.20 -15.73 5.47
N ASP A 35 -1.52 -14.46 5.49
CA ASP A 35 -2.58 -13.85 6.26
C ASP A 35 -3.13 -12.62 5.51
N PRO A 36 -4.31 -12.08 5.88
CA PRO A 36 -4.91 -10.95 5.16
C PRO A 36 -4.13 -9.65 5.27
N PHE A 37 -3.39 -9.42 6.35
CA PHE A 37 -2.56 -8.23 6.45
C PHE A 37 -1.40 -8.29 5.45
N THR A 38 -0.69 -9.42 5.41
CA THR A 38 0.40 -9.67 4.45
C THR A 38 -0.10 -9.60 3.02
N TYR A 39 -1.30 -10.14 2.74
CA TYR A 39 -1.85 -10.21 1.39
C TYR A 39 -2.34 -8.85 0.88
N VAL A 40 -3.07 -8.09 1.67
CA VAL A 40 -3.71 -6.83 1.22
C VAL A 40 -3.48 -5.63 2.16
N GLY A 41 -3.27 -5.84 3.45
CA GLY A 41 -3.06 -4.74 4.40
C GLY A 41 -1.79 -3.97 4.13
N CYS A 42 -0.74 -4.65 3.72
CA CYS A 42 0.55 -4.06 3.38
C CYS A 42 0.46 -2.98 2.29
N HIS A 43 -0.51 -3.06 1.38
CA HIS A 43 -0.71 -2.04 0.33
C HIS A 43 -0.97 -0.65 0.90
N TYR A 44 -1.74 -0.56 1.99
CA TYR A 44 -2.02 0.73 2.61
C TYR A 44 -0.86 1.27 3.44
N VAL A 45 -0.05 0.39 4.02
CA VAL A 45 1.19 0.80 4.69
C VAL A 45 2.18 1.35 3.67
N ASP A 46 2.34 0.66 2.54
CA ASP A 46 3.16 1.11 1.42
C ASP A 46 2.67 2.44 0.84
N LEU A 47 1.36 2.61 0.70
CA LEU A 47 0.76 3.84 0.20
C LEU A 47 1.03 5.03 1.14
N VAL A 48 0.93 4.83 2.46
CA VAL A 48 1.28 5.88 3.44
C VAL A 48 2.76 6.23 3.35
N TYR A 49 3.64 5.22 3.27
CA TYR A 49 5.07 5.45 3.06
C TYR A 49 5.34 6.22 1.75
N PHE A 50 4.73 5.81 0.65
CA PHE A 50 4.85 6.47 -0.65
C PHE A 50 4.41 7.94 -0.62
N ILE A 51 3.30 8.24 0.07
CA ILE A 51 2.76 9.61 0.18
C ILE A 51 3.62 10.49 1.09
N THR A 52 4.09 9.94 2.22
CA THR A 52 4.67 10.73 3.31
C THR A 52 6.19 10.63 3.39
N GLY A 53 6.78 9.54 2.93
CA GLY A 53 8.17 9.18 3.17
C GLY A 53 8.45 8.67 4.59
N LEU A 54 7.45 8.63 5.47
CA LEU A 54 7.60 8.15 6.85
C LEU A 54 7.76 6.64 6.89
N ARG A 55 8.75 6.15 7.63
CA ARG A 55 8.98 4.70 7.78
C ARG A 55 8.12 4.13 8.89
N PRO A 56 7.44 2.97 8.67
CA PRO A 56 6.77 2.24 9.74
C PRO A 56 7.81 1.66 10.70
N VAL A 57 7.60 1.79 12.01
CA VAL A 57 8.59 1.36 13.03
C VAL A 57 8.05 0.30 13.97
N GLU A 58 6.74 0.19 14.15
CA GLU A 58 6.13 -0.83 15.00
C GLU A 58 4.87 -1.38 14.35
N VAL A 59 4.65 -2.68 14.53
CA VAL A 59 3.50 -3.40 13.98
C VAL A 59 2.93 -4.35 15.03
N SER A 60 1.61 -4.31 15.22
CA SER A 60 0.86 -5.30 15.99
C SER A 60 -0.35 -5.76 15.21
N VAL A 61 -0.48 -7.06 14.97
CA VAL A 61 -1.57 -7.64 14.18
C VAL A 61 -2.14 -8.87 14.87
N ARG A 62 -3.45 -8.91 15.01
CA ARG A 62 -4.20 -10.08 15.45
C ARG A 62 -4.83 -10.79 14.26
N GLY A 63 -4.51 -12.06 14.07
CA GLY A 63 -5.18 -12.94 13.12
C GLY A 63 -6.42 -13.57 13.70
N VAL A 64 -7.46 -13.77 12.88
CA VAL A 64 -8.66 -14.52 13.24
C VAL A 64 -8.78 -15.73 12.32
N GLU A 65 -8.77 -16.91 12.93
CA GLU A 65 -8.83 -18.17 12.20
C GLU A 65 -10.20 -18.38 11.53
N GLY A 66 -10.17 -19.09 10.45
CA GLY A 66 -11.34 -19.62 9.80
C GLY A 66 -11.03 -20.84 8.94
N ARG A 67 -12.08 -21.53 8.53
CA ARG A 67 -11.98 -22.73 7.72
C ARG A 67 -12.39 -22.45 6.27
N PHE A 68 -11.57 -22.89 5.34
CA PHE A 68 -11.88 -22.90 3.92
C PHE A 68 -12.82 -24.06 3.55
N PRO A 69 -13.53 -23.97 2.42
CA PRO A 69 -14.44 -25.05 1.96
C PRO A 69 -13.75 -26.41 1.79
N ASN A 70 -12.47 -26.44 1.41
CA ASN A 70 -11.68 -27.67 1.28
C ASN A 70 -11.22 -28.26 2.65
N GLY A 71 -11.58 -27.60 3.76
CA GLY A 71 -11.24 -28.03 5.11
C GLY A 71 -9.96 -27.44 5.69
N ASN A 72 -9.12 -26.79 4.88
CA ASN A 72 -7.93 -26.10 5.39
C ASN A 72 -8.27 -24.98 6.35
N ILE A 73 -7.37 -24.73 7.28
CA ILE A 73 -7.47 -23.61 8.25
C ILE A 73 -6.47 -22.54 7.85
N GLY A 74 -6.92 -21.30 7.86
CA GLY A 74 -6.09 -20.13 7.60
C GLY A 74 -6.52 -18.94 8.44
N TRP A 75 -5.74 -17.88 8.38
CA TRP A 75 -6.16 -16.58 8.90
C TRP A 75 -7.10 -15.95 7.87
N LEU A 76 -8.39 -15.86 8.16
CA LEU A 76 -9.37 -15.29 7.23
C LEU A 76 -9.63 -13.81 7.46
N TRP A 77 -9.24 -13.31 8.64
CA TRP A 77 -9.37 -11.91 9.03
C TRP A 77 -8.14 -11.47 9.81
N SER A 78 -7.85 -10.19 9.77
CA SER A 78 -6.85 -9.58 10.64
C SER A 78 -7.25 -8.16 11.04
N ALA A 79 -6.83 -7.78 12.24
CA ALA A 79 -6.92 -6.42 12.74
C ALA A 79 -5.55 -6.03 13.29
N GLY A 80 -5.02 -4.89 12.87
CA GLY A 80 -3.69 -4.47 13.27
C GLY A 80 -3.54 -2.97 13.43
N THR A 81 -2.43 -2.61 14.02
CA THR A 81 -1.99 -1.22 14.16
C THR A 81 -0.53 -1.10 13.73
N VAL A 82 -0.24 -0.07 12.97
CA VAL A 82 1.12 0.30 12.55
C VAL A 82 1.45 1.68 13.11
N ILE A 83 2.66 1.84 13.63
CA ILE A 83 3.20 3.10 14.11
C ILE A 83 4.35 3.53 13.20
N TRP A 84 4.39 4.81 12.86
CA TRP A 84 5.43 5.43 12.04
C TRP A 84 6.47 6.16 12.89
N GLU A 85 7.63 6.44 12.32
CA GLU A 85 8.78 7.06 12.99
C GLU A 85 8.50 8.43 13.61
N ASN A 86 7.46 9.13 13.16
CA ASN A 86 6.98 10.38 13.76
C ASN A 86 5.92 10.19 14.85
N GLY A 87 5.62 8.96 15.25
CA GLY A 87 4.60 8.61 16.24
C GLY A 87 3.17 8.54 15.69
N ALA A 88 2.96 8.75 14.39
CA ALA A 88 1.65 8.55 13.77
C ALA A 88 1.20 7.10 13.88
N ALA A 89 -0.11 6.88 13.98
CA ALA A 89 -0.71 5.55 14.09
C ALA A 89 -1.77 5.30 13.02
N MET A 90 -1.86 4.07 12.54
CA MET A 90 -2.93 3.64 11.64
C MET A 90 -3.48 2.28 12.04
N THR A 91 -4.80 2.16 12.07
CA THR A 91 -5.49 0.88 12.25
C THR A 91 -5.83 0.28 10.89
N LEU A 92 -5.64 -1.04 10.75
CA LEU A 92 -5.93 -1.78 9.53
C LEU A 92 -6.87 -2.95 9.83
N LEU A 93 -7.88 -3.10 8.98
CA LEU A 93 -8.81 -4.23 8.99
C LEU A 93 -8.73 -4.94 7.65
N ASN A 94 -8.41 -6.22 7.67
CA ASN A 94 -8.26 -7.01 6.45
C ASN A 94 -8.99 -8.34 6.56
N GLY A 95 -9.43 -8.88 5.44
CA GLY A 95 -10.13 -10.17 5.47
C GLY A 95 -10.59 -10.67 4.11
N LEU A 96 -11.10 -11.89 4.13
CA LEU A 96 -11.70 -12.58 2.99
C LEU A 96 -13.18 -12.85 3.29
N GLY A 97 -14.03 -11.85 3.30
CA GLY A 97 -15.40 -12.05 3.76
C GLY A 97 -16.39 -10.98 3.35
N TYR A 98 -16.05 -10.14 2.40
CA TYR A 98 -17.02 -9.23 1.82
C TYR A 98 -18.10 -10.03 1.07
N PRO A 99 -19.39 -9.74 1.28
CA PRO A 99 -20.46 -10.46 0.62
C PRO A 99 -20.38 -10.36 -0.89
N ASP A 100 -20.47 -11.48 -1.61
CA ASP A 100 -20.38 -11.51 -3.08
C ASP A 100 -21.49 -10.69 -3.76
N ALA A 101 -22.62 -10.52 -3.08
CA ALA A 101 -23.72 -9.67 -3.53
C ALA A 101 -23.65 -8.24 -2.98
N GLY A 102 -22.57 -7.87 -2.33
CA GLY A 102 -22.37 -6.52 -1.79
C GLY A 102 -22.18 -5.47 -2.90
N ALA A 103 -22.32 -4.21 -2.53
CA ALA A 103 -22.09 -3.10 -3.43
C ALA A 103 -20.59 -2.96 -3.76
N GLY A 104 -20.24 -3.02 -5.03
CA GLY A 104 -18.84 -3.07 -5.48
C GLY A 104 -18.27 -4.48 -5.48
N THR A 105 -16.95 -4.61 -5.61
CA THR A 105 -16.26 -5.91 -5.65
C THR A 105 -15.63 -6.30 -4.32
N ASN A 106 -15.42 -5.34 -3.44
CA ASN A 106 -14.82 -5.50 -2.11
C ASN A 106 -15.17 -4.27 -1.25
N ASP A 107 -14.76 -4.27 0.01
CA ASP A 107 -14.76 -3.06 0.84
C ASP A 107 -13.32 -2.64 1.12
N GLN A 108 -12.89 -1.56 0.49
CA GLN A 108 -11.54 -1.02 0.68
C GLN A 108 -11.56 0.49 0.83
N GLY A 109 -10.62 0.99 1.63
CA GLY A 109 -10.48 2.41 1.85
C GLY A 109 -9.31 2.76 2.76
N LEU A 110 -8.90 4.02 2.67
CA LEU A 110 -7.87 4.64 3.50
C LEU A 110 -8.33 6.04 3.89
N THR A 111 -8.25 6.37 5.15
CA THR A 111 -8.39 7.74 5.64
C THR A 111 -7.10 8.16 6.35
N MET A 112 -6.56 9.31 5.98
CA MET A 112 -5.39 9.91 6.64
C MET A 112 -5.78 11.28 7.20
N TYR A 113 -5.52 11.48 8.48
CA TYR A 113 -5.66 12.76 9.16
C TYR A 113 -4.28 13.37 9.34
N CYS A 114 -4.11 14.59 8.86
CA CYS A 114 -2.84 15.30 8.86
C CYS A 114 -3.00 16.64 9.57
N GLU A 115 -1.95 17.08 10.26
CA GLU A 115 -1.93 18.31 11.05
C GLU A 115 -0.60 19.05 10.90
N GLY A 116 -0.67 20.35 10.90
CA GLY A 116 0.49 21.24 10.94
C GLY A 116 0.16 22.53 11.69
N PRO A 117 1.16 23.40 11.93
CA PRO A 117 0.97 24.62 12.71
C PRO A 117 -0.11 25.56 12.16
N ASP A 118 -0.20 25.63 10.85
CA ASP A 118 -1.10 26.53 10.13
C ASP A 118 -1.99 25.81 9.10
N CYS A 119 -2.07 24.49 9.17
CA CYS A 119 -2.84 23.72 8.19
C CYS A 119 -3.32 22.39 8.78
N GLY A 120 -4.33 21.84 8.17
CA GLY A 120 -4.80 20.49 8.45
C GLY A 120 -5.33 19.88 7.16
N GLY A 121 -5.23 18.58 7.03
CA GLY A 121 -5.69 17.90 5.83
C GLY A 121 -6.28 16.54 6.12
N ILE A 122 -7.22 16.15 5.29
CA ILE A 122 -7.81 14.82 5.26
C ILE A 122 -7.65 14.29 3.84
N LEU A 123 -7.03 13.12 3.73
CA LEU A 123 -7.07 12.33 2.51
C LEU A 123 -8.02 11.17 2.77
N HIS A 124 -8.96 10.99 1.88
CA HIS A 124 -9.91 9.89 1.94
C HIS A 124 -9.95 9.18 0.58
N HIS A 125 -9.51 7.95 0.56
CA HIS A 125 -9.70 7.00 -0.52
C HIS A 125 -10.77 6.02 -0.06
N ASP A 126 -11.83 5.92 -0.82
CA ASP A 126 -12.87 4.96 -0.51
C ASP A 126 -12.75 3.80 -1.47
N ASP A 127 -13.21 3.25 -2.24
CA ASP A 127 -12.82 2.18 -3.14
C ASP A 127 -12.59 2.66 -4.58
N GLN A 128 -12.28 1.74 -5.44
CA GLN A 128 -12.12 2.00 -6.86
C GLN A 128 -13.40 2.49 -7.56
N TYR A 129 -14.57 2.37 -6.93
CA TYR A 129 -15.85 2.87 -7.48
C TYR A 129 -16.23 4.24 -6.96
N ARG A 130 -15.84 4.56 -5.72
CA ARG A 130 -16.14 5.84 -5.07
C ARG A 130 -15.04 6.87 -5.26
N GLY A 131 -13.86 6.41 -5.69
CA GLY A 131 -12.73 7.26 -6.03
C GLY A 131 -11.99 7.83 -4.84
N VAL A 132 -11.24 8.90 -5.08
CA VAL A 132 -10.41 9.58 -4.10
C VAL A 132 -10.95 10.97 -3.83
N SER A 133 -11.13 11.31 -2.57
CA SER A 133 -11.39 12.68 -2.14
C SER A 133 -10.32 13.15 -1.18
N HIS A 134 -10.07 14.45 -1.17
CA HIS A 134 -9.17 15.08 -0.21
C HIS A 134 -9.66 16.47 0.16
N GLY A 135 -9.32 16.90 1.35
CA GLY A 135 -9.63 18.23 1.84
C GLY A 135 -8.51 18.75 2.71
N TYR A 136 -8.34 20.05 2.73
CA TYR A 136 -7.42 20.70 3.66
C TYR A 136 -7.98 22.04 4.10
N THR A 137 -7.54 22.51 5.26
CA THR A 137 -7.89 23.80 5.82
C THR A 137 -6.61 24.60 6.02
N ASP A 138 -6.60 25.83 5.52
CA ASP A 138 -5.61 26.82 5.89
C ASP A 138 -6.14 27.59 7.11
N THR A 139 -5.58 27.32 8.28
CA THR A 139 -6.06 27.91 9.55
C THR A 139 -5.79 29.40 9.64
N ARG A 140 -4.80 29.93 8.90
CA ARG A 140 -4.48 31.37 8.89
C ARG A 140 -5.51 32.17 8.11
N SER A 141 -5.98 31.66 6.99
CA SER A 141 -6.98 32.31 6.14
C SER A 141 -8.40 31.87 6.46
N GLY A 142 -8.57 30.78 7.22
CA GLY A 142 -9.87 30.13 7.42
C GLY A 142 -10.43 29.47 6.17
N ALA A 143 -9.66 29.41 5.09
CA ALA A 143 -10.10 28.81 3.84
C ALA A 143 -10.14 27.27 3.97
N MET A 144 -11.23 26.68 3.50
CA MET A 144 -11.40 25.24 3.43
C MET A 144 -11.51 24.82 1.96
N PHE A 145 -10.73 23.82 1.59
CA PHE A 145 -10.73 23.26 0.25
C PHE A 145 -11.08 21.78 0.32
N ARG A 146 -12.01 21.36 -0.54
CA ARG A 146 -12.40 19.97 -0.69
C ARG A 146 -12.43 19.61 -2.17
N TYR A 147 -11.74 18.52 -2.50
CA TYR A 147 -11.64 18.04 -3.87
C TYR A 147 -12.07 16.56 -3.92
N VAL A 148 -12.72 16.22 -5.03
CA VAL A 148 -12.93 14.82 -5.43
C VAL A 148 -12.09 14.63 -6.68
N SER A 149 -11.22 13.63 -6.69
CA SER A 149 -10.42 13.33 -7.87
C SER A 149 -11.32 12.75 -8.97
N PRO A 150 -11.37 13.37 -10.13
CA PRO A 150 -12.05 12.81 -11.29
C PRO A 150 -11.21 11.79 -12.04
N ASP A 151 -9.95 11.58 -11.63
CA ASP A 151 -8.93 10.82 -12.36
C ASP A 151 -8.99 9.32 -12.05
N TYR A 152 -10.17 8.83 -11.76
CA TYR A 152 -10.46 7.43 -11.82
C TYR A 152 -10.51 6.95 -13.27
N MET A 153 -10.33 5.66 -13.54
CA MET A 153 -10.32 5.11 -14.91
C MET A 153 -11.51 5.61 -15.72
N ARG A 154 -11.22 6.25 -16.85
CA ARG A 154 -12.20 6.74 -17.80
C ARG A 154 -11.70 6.58 -19.24
N LEU A 155 -12.62 6.59 -20.18
CA LEU A 155 -12.34 6.58 -21.60
C LEU A 155 -12.49 8.01 -22.14
N VAL A 156 -11.43 8.55 -22.74
CA VAL A 156 -11.41 9.91 -23.28
C VAL A 156 -11.16 9.91 -24.79
N PRO A 157 -11.73 10.86 -25.55
CA PRO A 157 -11.35 11.08 -26.94
C PRO A 157 -9.85 11.42 -27.05
N TRP A 158 -9.20 10.97 -28.10
CA TRP A 158 -7.80 11.23 -28.40
C TRP A 158 -7.57 11.27 -29.91
N GLU A 159 -6.35 11.55 -30.39
CA GLU A 159 -6.01 11.68 -31.82
C GLU A 159 -6.02 10.35 -32.58
N GLY A 160 -5.99 9.20 -31.89
CA GLY A 160 -6.04 7.87 -32.52
C GLY A 160 -7.46 7.34 -32.69
N GLU A 161 -7.54 6.09 -33.14
CA GLU A 161 -8.81 5.39 -33.33
C GLU A 161 -9.43 4.98 -31.99
N GLY A 162 -10.75 5.16 -31.84
CA GLY A 162 -11.51 4.79 -30.65
C GLY A 162 -11.33 5.76 -29.47
N LEU A 163 -11.43 5.24 -28.25
CA LEU A 163 -11.27 6.00 -27.01
C LEU A 163 -10.00 5.53 -26.26
N ARG A 164 -9.25 6.47 -25.73
CA ARG A 164 -8.08 6.18 -24.90
C ARG A 164 -8.49 6.01 -23.43
N PRO A 165 -8.12 4.90 -22.77
CA PRO A 165 -8.23 4.78 -21.33
C PRO A 165 -7.19 5.67 -20.63
N VAL A 166 -7.58 6.27 -19.50
CA VAL A 166 -6.72 7.07 -18.61
C VAL A 166 -7.08 6.75 -17.17
N GLY A 167 -6.15 6.95 -16.26
CA GLY A 167 -6.35 6.80 -14.84
C GLY A 167 -6.01 5.40 -14.32
N TYR A 168 -6.66 5.01 -13.23
CA TYR A 168 -6.35 3.81 -12.44
C TYR A 168 -6.14 2.55 -13.29
N GLY A 169 -5.04 1.87 -13.03
CA GLY A 169 -4.64 0.63 -13.69
C GLY A 169 -3.98 0.86 -15.06
N TYR A 170 -4.50 1.74 -15.90
CA TYR A 170 -3.94 1.98 -17.23
C TYR A 170 -2.63 2.77 -17.16
N ASP A 171 -2.63 3.92 -16.48
CA ASP A 171 -1.46 4.79 -16.43
C ASP A 171 -0.29 4.12 -15.69
N SER A 172 -0.55 3.32 -14.65
CA SER A 172 0.47 2.57 -13.94
C SER A 172 1.12 1.50 -14.82
N ILE A 173 0.32 0.76 -15.61
CA ILE A 173 0.86 -0.24 -16.54
C ILE A 173 1.67 0.45 -17.64
N CYS A 174 1.18 1.54 -18.21
CA CYS A 174 1.91 2.34 -19.21
C CYS A 174 3.26 2.81 -18.67
N ALA A 175 3.30 3.34 -17.44
CA ALA A 175 4.54 3.80 -16.81
C ALA A 175 5.57 2.68 -16.64
N ILE A 176 5.14 1.45 -16.28
CA ILE A 176 6.01 0.28 -16.17
C ILE A 176 6.57 -0.10 -17.55
N VAL A 177 5.70 -0.17 -18.56
CA VAL A 177 6.10 -0.53 -19.94
C VAL A 177 7.07 0.52 -20.51
N GLU A 178 6.79 1.81 -20.35
CA GLU A 178 7.66 2.90 -20.78
C GLU A 178 9.03 2.85 -20.09
N ALA A 179 9.06 2.56 -18.78
CA ALA A 179 10.33 2.37 -18.05
C ALA A 179 11.13 1.19 -18.60
N ALA A 180 10.49 0.04 -18.87
CA ALA A 180 11.13 -1.12 -19.47
C ALA A 180 11.69 -0.83 -20.86
N LEU A 181 10.94 -0.09 -21.69
CA LEU A 181 11.41 0.35 -23.01
C LEU A 181 12.63 1.28 -22.92
N ARG A 182 12.64 2.21 -21.97
CA ARG A 182 13.80 3.08 -21.72
C ARG A 182 15.04 2.29 -21.32
N VAL A 183 14.90 1.29 -20.43
CA VAL A 183 16.01 0.42 -20.02
C VAL A 183 16.56 -0.36 -21.22
N ASN A 184 15.68 -0.88 -22.09
CA ASN A 184 16.12 -1.59 -23.30
C ASN A 184 16.78 -0.66 -24.31
N ALA A 185 16.20 0.52 -24.54
CA ALA A 185 16.74 1.51 -25.50
C ALA A 185 18.12 2.02 -25.07
N ALA A 186 18.40 2.14 -23.78
CA ALA A 186 19.69 2.57 -23.29
C ALA A 186 20.87 1.65 -23.67
N ALA A 187 20.58 0.38 -23.94
CA ALA A 187 21.59 -0.60 -24.37
C ALA A 187 21.63 -0.82 -25.90
N ALA A 188 20.86 -0.06 -26.68
CA ALA A 188 20.82 -0.22 -28.13
C ALA A 188 22.20 0.02 -28.77
N GLY A 189 22.69 -0.96 -29.51
CA GLY A 189 24.00 -0.92 -30.14
C GLY A 189 25.18 -1.11 -29.19
N LEU A 190 24.96 -1.48 -27.95
CA LEU A 190 25.97 -1.81 -26.95
C LEU A 190 25.96 -3.30 -26.64
N ASP A 191 27.12 -3.86 -26.30
CA ASP A 191 27.28 -5.25 -25.91
C ASP A 191 27.95 -5.39 -24.53
N GLY A 192 27.84 -6.56 -23.93
CA GLY A 192 28.55 -6.97 -22.70
C GLY A 192 28.40 -5.98 -21.56
N GLU A 193 29.52 -5.59 -20.93
CA GLU A 193 29.53 -4.71 -19.75
C GLU A 193 29.00 -3.30 -20.04
N ALA A 194 29.21 -2.78 -21.25
CA ALA A 194 28.74 -1.45 -21.63
C ALA A 194 27.18 -1.43 -21.68
N ALA A 195 26.57 -2.45 -22.24
CA ALA A 195 25.13 -2.60 -22.27
C ALA A 195 24.54 -2.75 -20.85
N LEU A 196 25.21 -3.52 -19.99
CA LEU A 196 24.80 -3.70 -18.60
C LEU A 196 24.87 -2.37 -17.82
N ALA A 197 25.98 -1.67 -17.93
CA ALA A 197 26.19 -0.38 -17.26
C ALA A 197 25.14 0.68 -17.68
N ALA A 198 24.82 0.73 -18.98
CA ALA A 198 23.79 1.64 -19.50
C ALA A 198 22.42 1.34 -18.94
N ARG A 199 22.01 0.05 -18.88
CA ARG A 199 20.74 -0.37 -18.25
C ARG A 199 20.70 -0.04 -16.76
N GLN A 200 21.77 -0.36 -16.03
CA GLN A 200 21.86 -0.05 -14.59
C GLN A 200 21.79 1.45 -14.31
N HIS A 201 22.32 2.28 -15.21
CA HIS A 201 22.20 3.74 -15.06
C HIS A 201 20.73 4.19 -15.11
N VAL A 202 19.98 3.73 -16.11
CA VAL A 202 18.55 4.06 -16.23
C VAL A 202 17.73 3.48 -15.07
N LEU A 203 18.05 2.28 -14.58
CA LEU A 203 17.38 1.71 -13.40
C LEU A 203 17.60 2.56 -12.16
N ARG A 204 18.84 3.04 -11.92
CA ARG A 204 19.11 3.98 -10.81
C ARG A 204 18.33 5.28 -10.92
N GLU A 205 18.15 5.83 -12.12
CA GLU A 205 17.31 7.02 -12.33
C GLU A 205 15.84 6.74 -11.98
N ILE A 206 15.32 5.55 -12.35
CA ILE A 206 13.96 5.13 -12.03
C ILE A 206 13.80 5.00 -10.51
N ASP A 207 14.73 4.33 -9.83
CA ASP A 207 14.74 4.18 -8.38
C ASP A 207 14.75 5.53 -7.65
N GLN A 208 15.62 6.45 -8.09
CA GLN A 208 15.74 7.79 -7.50
C GLN A 208 14.48 8.65 -7.66
N ARG A 209 13.72 8.46 -8.72
CA ARG A 209 12.44 9.16 -8.91
C ARG A 209 11.38 8.71 -7.90
N GLY A 210 11.43 7.48 -7.41
CA GLY A 210 10.50 6.94 -6.42
C GLY A 210 9.04 6.90 -6.87
N ILE A 211 8.77 6.90 -8.19
CA ILE A 211 7.39 6.88 -8.72
C ILE A 211 6.91 5.45 -8.97
N LEU A 212 7.80 4.59 -9.48
CA LEU A 212 7.50 3.18 -9.70
C LEU A 212 7.92 2.37 -8.49
N ALA A 213 7.10 1.41 -8.10
CA ALA A 213 7.48 0.41 -7.11
C ALA A 213 8.62 -0.46 -7.69
N THR A 214 9.80 -0.34 -7.10
CA THR A 214 10.97 -1.14 -7.44
C THR A 214 11.54 -1.79 -6.19
N PRO A 215 12.36 -2.85 -6.28
CA PRO A 215 12.97 -3.44 -5.09
C PRO A 215 13.74 -2.44 -4.23
N ALA A 216 14.27 -1.37 -4.83
CA ALA A 216 15.01 -0.34 -4.11
C ALA A 216 14.14 0.55 -3.22
N ASN A 217 12.85 0.68 -3.51
CA ASN A 217 11.94 1.55 -2.74
C ASN A 217 10.76 0.81 -2.09
N SER A 218 10.53 -0.47 -2.40
CA SER A 218 9.46 -1.27 -1.83
C SER A 218 9.90 -2.28 -0.75
N TRP A 219 11.20 -2.43 -0.50
CA TRP A 219 11.76 -3.38 0.46
C TRP A 219 11.27 -3.16 1.91
N ILE A 220 10.88 -1.94 2.25
CA ILE A 220 10.29 -1.60 3.56
C ILE A 220 9.02 -2.41 3.79
N ASN A 221 8.25 -2.68 2.74
CA ASN A 221 7.02 -3.45 2.82
C ASN A 221 7.28 -4.92 3.21
N GLU A 222 8.44 -5.48 2.84
CA GLU A 222 8.85 -6.82 3.27
C GLU A 222 9.02 -6.89 4.79
N LEU A 223 9.64 -5.87 5.40
CA LEU A 223 9.80 -5.79 6.86
C LEU A 223 8.45 -5.65 7.57
N VAL A 224 7.51 -4.90 6.98
CA VAL A 224 6.16 -4.74 7.52
C VAL A 224 5.40 -6.07 7.49
N THR A 225 5.49 -6.82 6.40
CA THR A 225 4.84 -8.12 6.28
C THR A 225 5.48 -9.16 7.20
N GLU A 226 6.79 -9.15 7.35
CA GLU A 226 7.50 -9.98 8.33
C GLU A 226 7.04 -9.66 9.76
N ALA A 227 7.00 -8.37 10.13
CA ALA A 227 6.53 -7.93 11.43
C ALA A 227 5.08 -8.36 11.71
N ALA A 228 4.20 -8.21 10.73
CA ALA A 228 2.80 -8.64 10.84
C ALA A 228 2.69 -10.16 11.07
N ARG A 229 3.41 -10.97 10.32
CA ARG A 229 3.43 -12.43 10.47
C ARG A 229 3.97 -12.87 11.82
N MET A 230 5.07 -12.26 12.27
CA MET A 230 5.61 -12.51 13.60
C MET A 230 4.62 -12.13 14.71
N SER A 231 3.96 -10.97 14.54
CA SER A 231 2.95 -10.52 15.50
C SER A 231 1.75 -11.46 15.58
N ILE A 232 1.21 -11.90 14.44
CA ILE A 232 0.11 -12.87 14.38
C ILE A 232 0.51 -14.18 15.07
N ALA A 233 1.71 -14.69 14.80
CA ALA A 233 2.23 -15.91 15.42
C ALA A 233 2.44 -15.76 16.93
N ALA A 234 2.72 -14.55 17.40
CA ALA A 234 2.87 -14.18 18.80
C ALA A 234 1.58 -13.61 19.44
N ASP A 235 0.42 -13.94 18.88
CA ASP A 235 -0.90 -13.57 19.43
C ASP A 235 -1.13 -12.05 19.54
N GLY A 236 -0.60 -11.28 18.58
CA GLY A 236 -0.78 -9.84 18.48
C GLY A 236 0.26 -9.01 19.25
N ARG A 237 1.37 -9.61 19.68
CA ARG A 237 2.45 -8.83 20.31
C ARG A 237 3.03 -7.82 19.35
N TRP A 238 3.49 -6.72 19.92
CA TRP A 238 4.16 -5.67 19.16
C TRP A 238 5.51 -6.13 18.64
N MET A 239 5.74 -5.90 17.35
CA MET A 239 7.02 -6.08 16.68
C MET A 239 7.62 -4.71 16.36
N GLU A 240 8.94 -4.61 16.51
CA GLU A 240 9.74 -3.43 16.17
C GLU A 240 10.46 -3.69 14.84
N ILE A 241 10.42 -2.73 13.94
CA ILE A 241 11.19 -2.73 12.70
C ILE A 241 12.44 -1.88 12.93
N VAL A 242 13.61 -2.52 12.89
CA VAL A 242 14.91 -1.88 13.03
C VAL A 242 15.52 -1.73 11.66
N TYR A 243 15.89 -0.50 11.27
CA TYR A 243 16.44 -0.20 9.94
C TYR A 243 17.97 -0.21 9.90
N GLU A 244 18.62 0.13 10.99
CA GLU A 244 20.09 0.28 11.05
C GLU A 244 20.69 -0.57 12.18
N PRO A 245 21.91 -1.07 12.03
CA PRO A 245 22.79 -1.03 10.85
C PRO A 245 22.39 -2.07 9.78
N GLN A 246 21.56 -3.02 10.11
CA GLN A 246 21.05 -4.05 9.21
C GLN A 246 19.54 -4.21 9.44
N PRO A 247 18.72 -4.05 8.40
CA PRO A 247 17.26 -4.15 8.54
C PRO A 247 16.82 -5.52 9.08
N HIS A 248 15.99 -5.52 10.10
CA HIS A 248 15.39 -6.73 10.69
C HIS A 248 14.15 -6.40 11.53
N VAL A 249 13.39 -7.42 11.85
CA VAL A 249 12.24 -7.36 12.76
C VAL A 249 12.53 -8.10 14.04
N ARG A 250 12.07 -7.59 15.16
CA ARG A 250 12.14 -8.26 16.47
C ARG A 250 10.89 -7.99 17.31
N GLU A 251 10.63 -8.83 18.29
CA GLU A 251 9.60 -8.55 19.29
C GLU A 251 9.99 -7.30 20.09
N LYS A 252 9.04 -6.38 20.24
CA LYS A 252 9.26 -5.17 21.03
C LYS A 252 9.32 -5.54 22.51
N GLU A 253 10.39 -5.16 23.18
CA GLU A 253 10.52 -5.35 24.62
C GLU A 253 9.45 -4.58 25.38
N SER A 254 8.73 -5.25 26.25
CA SER A 254 7.80 -4.60 27.17
C SER A 254 8.61 -3.68 28.10
N LEU A 255 8.27 -2.41 28.12
CA LEU A 255 8.79 -1.54 29.18
C LEU A 255 8.29 -2.11 30.52
N ALA A 256 9.22 -2.57 31.34
CA ALA A 256 8.97 -3.12 32.67
C ALA A 256 8.47 -2.02 33.63
#